data_65b42b224724a3a730e544eb32cd4aaa
#
_entry.id   65b42b224724a3a730e544eb32cd4aaa
#
_cell.length_a   1.000
_cell.length_b   1.000
_cell.length_c   1.000
_cell.angle_alpha   90.00
_cell.angle_beta   90.00
_cell.angle_gamma   90.00
#
_symmetry.space_group_name_H-M   'P 1'
#
loop_
_entity.id
_entity.type
_entity.pdbx_description
1 polymer ?
#
loop_
_entity_poly.entity_id
_entity_poly.type
_entity_poly.pdbx_seq_one_letter_code
_entity_poly.pdbx_strand_id
1 'polypeptide(L)'
;MKSLSSHIKHITEVQNIDYYDTLTDEEKENFDKSTFFIFEKLGLCMELIPILVKYKSVLKWEKGKRLYTALIEVIPKGIYTYNQFKKGKIKKYNPIMVDLMVKEYQCSILIAEDYIEVLEGIGKYEEELERLKTKYGQ
;
A
#
# COMPACT_ATOMS: atom_id res chain seq x y z
N MET A 1 -6.13 22.44 -6.08
CA MET A 1 -5.70 21.48 -5.02
C MET A 1 -5.08 20.25 -5.67
N LYS A 2 -3.99 19.73 -5.12
CA LYS A 2 -3.34 18.54 -5.66
C LYS A 2 -4.20 17.30 -5.39
N SER A 3 -4.36 16.46 -6.41
CA SER A 3 -5.14 15.24 -6.30
C SER A 3 -4.30 14.11 -5.70
N LEU A 4 -4.99 13.03 -5.29
CA LEU A 4 -4.32 11.81 -4.84
C LEU A 4 -3.35 11.28 -5.91
N SER A 5 -3.77 11.28 -7.17
CA SER A 5 -2.92 10.84 -8.29
C SER A 5 -1.66 11.69 -8.42
N SER A 6 -1.75 13.00 -8.18
CA SER A 6 -0.60 13.88 -8.18
C SER A 6 0.40 13.51 -7.08
N HIS A 7 -0.10 13.25 -5.87
CA HIS A 7 0.76 12.83 -4.75
C HIS A 7 1.47 11.51 -5.07
N ILE A 8 0.74 10.55 -5.60
CA ILE A 8 1.30 9.24 -5.98
C ILE A 8 2.37 9.40 -7.05
N LYS A 9 2.10 10.22 -8.06
CA LYS A 9 3.06 10.47 -9.15
C LYS A 9 4.36 11.07 -8.62
N HIS A 10 4.28 12.02 -7.70
CA HIS A 10 5.47 12.63 -7.12
C HIS A 10 6.23 11.64 -6.22
N ILE A 11 5.53 10.72 -5.57
CA ILE A 11 6.18 9.69 -4.74
C ILE A 11 6.93 8.67 -5.62
N THR A 12 6.38 8.29 -6.77
CA THR A 12 6.90 7.19 -7.57
C THR A 12 7.74 7.61 -8.77
N GLU A 13 7.24 8.56 -9.57
CA GLU A 13 7.85 8.93 -10.84
C GLU A 13 8.79 10.13 -10.75
N VAL A 14 8.37 11.18 -10.07
CA VAL A 14 9.11 12.44 -10.00
C VAL A 14 10.11 12.43 -8.87
N GLN A 15 9.68 12.04 -7.69
CA GLN A 15 10.49 11.96 -6.47
C GLN A 15 11.27 13.24 -6.17
N ASN A 16 10.63 14.40 -6.38
CA ASN A 16 11.22 15.68 -6.02
C ASN A 16 11.14 15.87 -4.51
N ILE A 17 12.29 15.96 -3.87
CA ILE A 17 12.39 16.11 -2.41
C ILE A 17 11.68 17.37 -1.90
N ASP A 18 11.58 18.41 -2.73
CA ASP A 18 10.98 19.68 -2.36
C ASP A 18 9.46 19.75 -2.61
N TYR A 19 8.87 18.68 -3.15
CA TYR A 19 7.45 18.68 -3.52
C TYR A 19 6.54 19.10 -2.37
N TYR A 20 6.74 18.52 -1.18
CA TYR A 20 5.88 18.83 -0.03
C TYR A 20 5.98 20.30 0.34
N ASP A 21 7.16 20.90 0.25
CA ASP A 21 7.39 22.31 0.58
C ASP A 21 6.72 23.25 -0.43
N THR A 22 6.43 22.77 -1.64
CA THR A 22 5.74 23.58 -2.67
C THR A 22 4.22 23.62 -2.46
N LEU A 23 3.70 22.79 -1.59
CA LEU A 23 2.26 22.73 -1.33
C LEU A 23 1.82 23.91 -0.47
N THR A 24 0.59 24.38 -0.72
CA THR A 24 -0.05 25.35 0.19
C THR A 24 -0.39 24.67 1.51
N ASP A 25 -0.71 25.43 2.55
CA ASP A 25 -1.09 24.86 3.85
C ASP A 25 -2.32 23.95 3.73
N GLU A 26 -3.29 24.33 2.90
CA GLU A 26 -4.47 23.53 2.61
C GLU A 26 -4.10 22.21 1.91
N GLU A 27 -3.19 22.27 0.94
CA GLU A 27 -2.72 21.09 0.21
C GLU A 27 -1.91 20.15 1.11
N LYS A 28 -1.11 20.71 2.03
CA LYS A 28 -0.39 19.92 3.03
C LYS A 28 -1.35 19.15 3.95
N GLU A 29 -2.40 19.83 4.41
CA GLU A 29 -3.44 19.21 5.20
C GLU A 29 -4.14 18.10 4.43
N ASN A 30 -4.45 18.36 3.15
CA ASN A 30 -5.03 17.35 2.26
C ASN A 30 -4.12 16.13 2.10
N PHE A 31 -2.83 16.35 1.91
CA PHE A 31 -1.84 15.26 1.83
C PHE A 31 -1.88 14.40 3.10
N ASP A 32 -1.85 15.04 4.27
CA ASP A 32 -1.83 14.34 5.55
C ASP A 32 -3.11 13.52 5.77
N LYS A 33 -4.26 14.07 5.39
CA LYS A 33 -5.55 13.37 5.47
C LYS A 33 -5.65 12.22 4.46
N SER A 34 -4.92 12.31 3.36
CA SER A 34 -4.96 11.31 2.29
C SER A 34 -3.95 10.17 2.48
N THR A 35 -3.19 10.17 3.57
CA THR A 35 -2.13 9.17 3.81
C THR A 35 -2.62 7.75 3.69
N PHE A 36 -3.77 7.43 4.27
CA PHE A 36 -4.37 6.10 4.17
C PHE A 36 -4.60 5.70 2.70
N PHE A 37 -5.17 6.60 1.91
CA PHE A 37 -5.45 6.35 0.49
C PHE A 37 -4.16 6.24 -0.33
N ILE A 38 -3.12 6.99 0.04
CA ILE A 38 -1.81 6.88 -0.60
C ILE A 38 -1.28 5.46 -0.41
N PHE A 39 -1.31 4.92 0.80
CA PHE A 39 -0.86 3.56 1.07
C PHE A 39 -1.73 2.52 0.36
N GLU A 40 -3.05 2.70 0.32
CA GLU A 40 -3.93 1.79 -0.41
C GLU A 40 -3.58 1.77 -1.91
N LYS A 41 -3.38 2.94 -2.50
CA LYS A 41 -3.06 3.04 -3.93
C LYS A 41 -1.70 2.41 -4.25
N LEU A 42 -0.68 2.69 -3.44
CA LEU A 42 0.63 2.08 -3.60
C LEU A 42 0.56 0.56 -3.45
N GLY A 43 -0.31 0.08 -2.55
CA GLY A 43 -0.51 -1.36 -2.35
C GLY A 43 -1.18 -2.07 -3.52
N LEU A 44 -1.74 -1.34 -4.49
CA LEU A 44 -2.24 -1.93 -5.73
C LEU A 44 -1.12 -2.28 -6.71
N CYS A 45 0.08 -1.79 -6.47
CA CYS A 45 1.24 -2.12 -7.29
C CYS A 45 1.98 -3.33 -6.71
N MET A 46 1.98 -4.45 -7.43
CA MET A 46 2.62 -5.69 -6.97
C MET A 46 4.10 -5.51 -6.66
N GLU A 47 4.78 -4.69 -7.44
CA GLU A 47 6.22 -4.43 -7.27
C GLU A 47 6.52 -3.73 -5.95
N LEU A 48 5.58 -2.93 -5.45
CA LEU A 48 5.75 -2.15 -4.21
C LEU A 48 5.30 -2.89 -2.96
N ILE A 49 4.52 -3.97 -3.09
CA ILE A 49 4.00 -4.71 -1.94
C ILE A 49 5.11 -5.16 -0.99
N PRO A 50 6.21 -5.79 -1.43
CA PRO A 50 7.27 -6.21 -0.51
C PRO A 50 7.88 -5.04 0.26
N ILE A 51 8.04 -3.90 -0.39
CA ILE A 51 8.58 -2.69 0.23
C ILE A 51 7.62 -2.16 1.29
N LEU A 52 6.34 -2.07 0.95
CA LEU A 52 5.32 -1.57 1.88
C LEU A 52 5.17 -2.48 3.08
N VAL A 53 5.17 -3.79 2.88
CA VAL A 53 5.10 -4.77 3.98
C VAL A 53 6.30 -4.60 4.91
N LYS A 54 7.50 -4.43 4.35
CA LYS A 54 8.74 -4.29 5.13
C LYS A 54 8.74 -3.01 5.99
N TYR A 55 8.28 -1.90 5.43
CA TYR A 55 8.40 -0.59 6.08
C TYR A 55 7.10 -0.05 6.69
N LYS A 56 5.97 -0.74 6.51
CA LYS A 56 4.66 -0.26 6.98
C LYS A 56 4.66 0.09 8.47
N SER A 57 5.25 -0.73 9.31
CA SER A 57 5.27 -0.50 10.75
C SER A 57 5.97 0.80 11.14
N VAL A 58 6.92 1.24 10.34
CA VAL A 58 7.65 2.50 10.56
C VAL A 58 6.90 3.65 9.91
N LEU A 59 6.51 3.50 8.63
CA LEU A 59 5.89 4.55 7.85
C LEU A 59 4.54 5.01 8.41
N LYS A 60 3.76 4.13 9.02
CA LYS A 60 2.45 4.48 9.56
C LYS A 60 2.48 5.52 10.69
N TRP A 61 3.63 5.69 11.33
CA TRP A 61 3.82 6.67 12.40
C TRP A 61 4.32 8.02 11.88
N GLU A 62 4.71 8.09 10.61
CA GLU A 62 5.21 9.32 10.01
C GLU A 62 4.07 10.11 9.36
N LYS A 63 4.22 11.43 9.34
CA LYS A 63 3.25 12.34 8.72
C LYS A 63 3.97 13.46 7.99
N GLY A 64 3.27 14.12 7.08
CA GLY A 64 3.74 15.30 6.40
C GLY A 64 5.01 15.08 5.61
N LYS A 65 5.93 16.02 5.70
CA LYS A 65 7.19 15.98 4.96
C LYS A 65 8.03 14.74 5.28
N ARG A 66 8.01 14.29 6.53
CA ARG A 66 8.76 13.09 6.94
C ARG A 66 8.22 11.85 6.23
N LEU A 67 6.90 11.70 6.16
CA LEU A 67 6.29 10.60 5.43
C LEU A 67 6.64 10.67 3.95
N TYR A 68 6.53 11.82 3.33
CA TYR A 68 6.86 12.00 1.93
C TYR A 68 8.31 11.63 1.65
N THR A 69 9.24 12.16 2.46
CA THR A 69 10.68 11.91 2.32
C THR A 69 10.99 10.42 2.51
N ALA A 70 10.39 9.78 3.52
CA ALA A 70 10.59 8.36 3.77
C ALA A 70 10.09 7.52 2.59
N LEU A 71 8.93 7.86 2.02
CA LEU A 71 8.38 7.13 0.88
C LEU A 71 9.29 7.21 -0.34
N ILE A 72 9.82 8.39 -0.67
CA ILE A 72 10.72 8.52 -1.83
C ILE A 72 12.07 7.84 -1.60
N GLU A 73 12.48 7.65 -0.34
CA GLU A 73 13.71 6.91 -0.01
C GLU A 73 13.56 5.41 -0.22
N VAL A 74 12.39 4.85 0.14
CA VAL A 74 12.20 3.40 0.09
C VAL A 74 11.63 2.92 -1.25
N ILE A 75 10.90 3.77 -1.98
CA ILE A 75 10.28 3.42 -3.25
C ILE A 75 11.25 3.76 -4.38
N PRO A 76 11.68 2.77 -5.19
CA PRO A 76 12.51 3.06 -6.37
C PRO A 76 11.77 3.96 -7.35
N LYS A 77 12.46 4.96 -7.87
CA LYS A 77 11.90 5.87 -8.87
C LYS A 77 11.55 5.08 -10.14
N GLY A 78 10.32 5.26 -10.63
CA GLY A 78 9.88 4.58 -11.85
C GLY A 78 8.41 4.76 -12.12
N ILE A 79 7.97 4.19 -13.24
CA ILE A 79 6.57 4.17 -13.63
C ILE A 79 6.02 2.80 -13.22
N TYR A 80 4.99 2.80 -12.40
CA TYR A 80 4.41 1.57 -11.85
C TYR A 80 3.01 1.35 -12.42
N THR A 81 2.70 0.08 -12.69
CA THR A 81 1.36 -0.32 -13.08
C THR A 81 0.59 -0.75 -11.83
N TYR A 82 -0.51 -0.08 -11.60
CA TYR A 82 -1.40 -0.41 -10.49
C TYR A 82 -2.44 -1.40 -10.98
N ASN A 83 -2.58 -2.53 -10.28
CA ASN A 83 -3.60 -3.51 -10.59
C ASN A 83 -4.96 -2.89 -10.30
N GLN A 84 -5.60 -2.42 -11.36
CA GLN A 84 -6.97 -1.96 -11.24
C GLN A 84 -7.88 -3.18 -11.08
N PHE A 85 -8.93 -2.99 -10.32
CA PHE A 85 -9.99 -3.96 -10.17
C PHE A 85 -10.47 -4.35 -11.58
N LYS A 86 -10.22 -5.59 -11.97
CA LYS A 86 -10.71 -6.08 -13.26
C LYS A 86 -12.22 -6.31 -13.14
N LYS A 87 -13.01 -5.37 -13.63
CA LYS A 87 -14.44 -5.52 -13.73
C LYS A 87 -14.76 -6.82 -14.49
N GLY A 88 -15.54 -7.69 -13.86
CA GLY A 88 -16.01 -8.91 -14.49
C GLY A 88 -15.34 -10.21 -14.08
N LYS A 89 -14.29 -10.17 -13.29
CA LYS A 89 -13.76 -11.39 -12.66
C LYS A 89 -14.14 -11.39 -11.19
N ILE A 90 -15.17 -12.16 -10.88
CA ILE A 90 -15.48 -12.45 -9.49
C ILE A 90 -14.61 -13.62 -9.08
N LYS A 91 -13.49 -13.35 -8.45
CA LYS A 91 -12.69 -14.37 -7.81
C LYS A 91 -13.12 -14.46 -6.36
N LYS A 92 -13.45 -15.66 -5.93
CA LYS A 92 -13.79 -15.91 -4.52
C LYS A 92 -12.51 -16.18 -3.75
N TYR A 93 -12.26 -15.37 -2.75
CA TYR A 93 -11.14 -15.55 -1.83
C TYR A 93 -11.64 -16.27 -0.57
N ASN A 94 -10.75 -17.01 0.07
CA ASN A 94 -11.05 -17.65 1.34
C ASN A 94 -11.34 -16.56 2.40
N PRO A 95 -12.55 -16.49 2.97
CA PRO A 95 -12.89 -15.44 3.94
C PRO A 95 -11.99 -15.45 5.17
N ILE A 96 -11.56 -16.63 5.62
CA ILE A 96 -10.67 -16.77 6.78
C ILE A 96 -9.32 -16.12 6.44
N MET A 97 -8.77 -16.38 5.26
CA MET A 97 -7.50 -15.80 4.84
C MET A 97 -7.60 -14.28 4.71
N VAL A 98 -8.69 -13.78 4.13
CA VAL A 98 -8.92 -12.34 4.00
C VAL A 98 -8.96 -11.68 5.39
N ASP A 99 -9.72 -12.25 6.33
CA ASP A 99 -9.80 -11.71 7.70
C ASP A 99 -8.44 -11.71 8.39
N LEU A 100 -7.67 -12.78 8.25
CA LEU A 100 -6.35 -12.89 8.85
C LEU A 100 -5.38 -11.86 8.24
N MET A 101 -5.45 -11.65 6.93
CA MET A 101 -4.61 -10.66 6.25
C MET A 101 -4.96 -9.24 6.67
N VAL A 102 -6.25 -8.94 6.79
CA VAL A 102 -6.71 -7.63 7.27
C VAL A 102 -6.19 -7.36 8.68
N LYS A 103 -6.26 -8.34 9.57
CA LYS A 103 -5.74 -8.22 10.93
C LYS A 103 -4.23 -8.05 10.98
N GLU A 104 -3.51 -8.89 10.24
CA GLU A 104 -2.04 -8.91 10.26
C GLU A 104 -1.44 -7.63 9.68
N TYR A 105 -1.95 -7.20 8.53
CA TYR A 105 -1.38 -6.08 7.79
C TYR A 105 -2.15 -4.77 7.96
N GLN A 106 -3.25 -4.80 8.71
CA GLN A 106 -4.10 -3.62 8.96
C GLN A 106 -4.45 -2.90 7.66
N CYS A 107 -4.90 -3.67 6.69
CA CYS A 107 -5.22 -3.19 5.33
C CYS A 107 -6.71 -3.36 5.03
N SER A 108 -7.15 -2.81 3.89
CA SER A 108 -8.51 -3.02 3.40
C SER A 108 -8.68 -4.44 2.86
N ILE A 109 -9.93 -4.85 2.68
CA ILE A 109 -10.26 -6.15 2.08
C ILE A 109 -9.66 -6.25 0.67
N LEU A 110 -9.72 -5.18 -0.12
CA LEU A 110 -9.16 -5.17 -1.47
C LEU A 110 -7.66 -5.40 -1.47
N ILE A 111 -6.93 -4.76 -0.56
CA ILE A 111 -5.49 -4.94 -0.43
C ILE A 111 -5.18 -6.36 0.06
N ALA A 112 -5.97 -6.90 0.99
CA ALA A 112 -5.81 -8.27 1.45
C ALA A 112 -5.97 -9.27 0.30
N GLU A 113 -6.96 -9.06 -0.56
CA GLU A 113 -7.19 -9.91 -1.73
C GLU A 113 -6.03 -9.83 -2.71
N ASP A 114 -5.46 -8.64 -2.92
CA ASP A 114 -4.28 -8.48 -3.77
C ASP A 114 -3.06 -9.21 -3.20
N TYR A 115 -2.85 -9.15 -1.89
CA TYR A 115 -1.78 -9.90 -1.23
C TYR A 115 -1.96 -11.41 -1.42
N ILE A 116 -3.20 -11.90 -1.32
CA ILE A 116 -3.51 -13.32 -1.53
C ILE A 116 -3.11 -13.73 -2.95
N GLU A 117 -3.44 -12.92 -3.95
CA GLU A 117 -3.05 -13.21 -5.34
C GLU A 117 -1.54 -13.28 -5.52
N VAL A 118 -0.80 -12.38 -4.88
CA VAL A 118 0.66 -12.42 -4.90
C VAL A 118 1.18 -13.70 -4.26
N LEU A 119 0.65 -14.07 -3.10
CA LEU A 119 1.06 -15.28 -2.38
C LEU A 119 0.79 -16.54 -3.21
N GLU A 120 -0.37 -16.60 -3.88
CA GLU A 120 -0.68 -17.70 -4.80
C GLU A 120 0.31 -17.75 -5.96
N GLY A 121 0.62 -16.58 -6.54
CA GLY A 121 1.54 -16.47 -7.66
C GLY A 121 2.97 -16.92 -7.36
N ILE A 122 3.44 -16.71 -6.14
CA ILE A 122 4.80 -17.11 -5.73
C ILE A 122 4.83 -18.43 -4.97
N GLY A 123 3.69 -19.13 -4.83
CA GLY A 123 3.62 -20.43 -4.18
C GLY A 123 3.76 -20.38 -2.65
N LYS A 124 3.46 -19.27 -2.02
CA LYS A 124 3.60 -19.08 -0.57
C LYS A 124 2.27 -19.02 0.18
N TYR A 125 1.15 -19.23 -0.50
CA TYR A 125 -0.18 -19.08 0.07
C TYR A 125 -0.41 -20.01 1.27
N GLU A 126 -0.15 -21.32 1.11
CA GLU A 126 -0.40 -22.29 2.18
C GLU A 126 0.47 -22.04 3.41
N GLU A 127 1.73 -21.72 3.18
CA GLU A 127 2.68 -21.41 4.25
C GLU A 127 2.20 -20.22 5.08
N GLU A 128 1.79 -19.14 4.41
CA GLU A 128 1.31 -17.94 5.07
C GLU A 128 -0.01 -18.17 5.79
N LEU A 129 -0.91 -18.95 5.19
CA LEU A 129 -2.19 -19.29 5.82
C LEU A 129 -1.96 -20.05 7.14
N GLU A 130 -1.08 -21.02 7.16
CA GLU A 130 -0.76 -21.79 8.37
C GLU A 130 -0.12 -20.88 9.44
N ARG A 131 0.78 -20.01 9.04
CA ARG A 131 1.42 -19.04 9.95
C ARG A 131 0.39 -18.16 10.62
N LEU A 132 -0.53 -17.60 9.84
CA LEU A 132 -1.57 -16.71 10.36
C LEU A 132 -2.59 -17.44 11.23
N LYS A 133 -3.00 -18.66 10.85
CA LYS A 133 -3.90 -19.47 11.68
C LYS A 133 -3.28 -19.74 13.05
N THR A 134 -2.01 -20.11 13.08
CA THR A 134 -1.28 -20.34 14.31
C THR A 134 -1.21 -19.10 15.17
N LYS A 135 -0.87 -17.96 14.55
CA LYS A 135 -0.74 -16.69 15.27
C LYS A 135 -2.06 -16.21 15.88
N TYR A 136 -3.17 -16.37 15.18
CA TYR A 136 -4.48 -15.89 15.62
C TYR A 136 -5.39 -16.97 16.21
N GLY A 137 -4.88 -18.19 16.40
CA GLY A 137 -5.59 -19.25 17.09
C GLY A 137 -6.75 -19.87 16.31
N GLN A 138 -6.64 -19.89 14.99
CA GLN A 138 -7.68 -20.51 14.14
C GLN A 138 -7.26 -21.83 13.53
#